data_280d86d6b00aee5089c609463a7ca4a4
#
_entry.id   280d86d6b00aee5089c609463a7ca4a4
#
_cell.length_a   1.000
_cell.length_b   1.000
_cell.length_c   1.000
_cell.angle_alpha   90.00
_cell.angle_beta   90.00
_cell.angle_gamma   90.00
#
_symmetry.space_group_name_H-M   'P 1'
#
loop_
_entity.id
_entity.type
_entity.pdbx_description
1 polymer ?
#
loop_
_entity_poly.entity_id
_entity_poly.type
_entity_poly.pdbx_seq_one_letter_code
_entity_poly.pdbx_strand_id
1 'polypeptide(L)'
;GRKTTELTNGKILDIIDKIQTTSFEVQEISTSIKEQKQAVEEINIAMDEISNRSVEISHLSNDQLEANDFITHTLKETTAYSGKLSEISDALKNVVVNFKLSENVQIKRKNAVEWSDDFSVRVSLMDDEHKVLFNLINDLNNAMINGESASRISQVLVSLIEYTEYHFKHEEDMLKKIGYPSIGEQEKYHRMFVDKMKEFKREMETGEVLLSVKIIDFLKDWLVSHIVNIDTKYSGFANTHGIK
;
A
#
# COMPACT_ATOMS: atom_id res chain seq x y z
N GLY A 1 64.34 27.58 -70.95
CA GLY A 1 64.84 26.54 -70.02
C GLY A 1 64.57 26.83 -68.54
N ARG A 2 65.00 28.01 -67.96
CA ARG A 2 65.01 28.27 -66.52
C ARG A 2 63.58 28.41 -65.89
N LYS A 3 62.70 29.15 -66.56
CA LYS A 3 61.29 29.35 -66.13
C LYS A 3 60.44 28.05 -66.08
N THR A 4 60.69 27.16 -67.01
CA THR A 4 59.99 25.85 -67.09
C THR A 4 60.45 24.93 -66.00
N THR A 5 61.73 24.96 -65.61
CA THR A 5 62.31 24.14 -64.53
C THR A 5 61.79 24.60 -63.16
N GLU A 6 61.68 25.90 -62.93
CA GLU A 6 61.12 26.47 -61.70
C GLU A 6 59.64 26.11 -61.57
N LEU A 7 58.85 26.18 -62.63
CA LEU A 7 57.43 25.78 -62.62
C LEU A 7 57.22 24.26 -62.34
N THR A 8 58.09 23.45 -62.94
CA THR A 8 58.09 22.00 -62.75
C THR A 8 58.45 21.64 -61.31
N ASN A 9 59.47 22.32 -60.75
CA ASN A 9 59.90 22.11 -59.37
C ASN A 9 58.79 22.51 -58.38
N GLY A 10 58.06 23.62 -58.61
CA GLY A 10 56.92 24.02 -57.82
C GLY A 10 55.76 22.97 -57.81
N LYS A 11 55.46 22.41 -59.01
CA LYS A 11 54.45 21.35 -59.14
C LYS A 11 54.86 20.06 -58.47
N ILE A 12 56.15 19.72 -58.48
CA ILE A 12 56.67 18.53 -57.78
C ILE A 12 56.51 18.69 -56.26
N LEU A 13 56.82 19.87 -55.70
CA LEU A 13 56.60 20.14 -54.25
C LEU A 13 55.14 20.07 -53.90
N ASP A 14 54.22 20.57 -54.70
CA ASP A 14 52.78 20.50 -54.49
C ASP A 14 52.26 19.04 -54.51
N ILE A 15 52.81 18.19 -55.37
CA ILE A 15 52.53 16.77 -55.44
C ILE A 15 53.06 16.07 -54.19
N ILE A 16 54.23 16.37 -53.68
CA ILE A 16 54.82 15.79 -52.49
C ILE A 16 53.94 16.14 -51.27
N ASP A 17 53.51 17.39 -51.15
CA ASP A 17 52.62 17.83 -50.05
C ASP A 17 51.27 17.08 -50.06
N LYS A 18 50.65 16.95 -51.24
CA LYS A 18 49.43 16.16 -51.42
C LYS A 18 49.61 14.69 -51.09
N ILE A 19 50.76 14.09 -51.47
CA ILE A 19 51.06 12.70 -51.10
C ILE A 19 51.18 12.56 -49.58
N GLN A 20 51.85 13.52 -48.92
CA GLN A 20 51.96 13.49 -47.46
C GLN A 20 50.57 13.61 -46.78
N THR A 21 49.71 14.52 -47.21
CA THR A 21 48.36 14.71 -46.74
C THR A 21 47.52 13.43 -46.92
N THR A 22 47.54 12.87 -48.14
CA THR A 22 46.83 11.62 -48.44
C THR A 22 47.35 10.44 -47.58
N SER A 23 48.68 10.38 -47.36
CA SER A 23 49.25 9.35 -46.46
C SER A 23 48.77 9.48 -45.03
N PHE A 24 48.63 10.72 -44.53
CA PHE A 24 48.06 10.97 -43.19
C PHE A 24 46.57 10.56 -43.12
N GLU A 25 45.77 10.96 -44.12
CA GLU A 25 44.34 10.59 -44.20
C GLU A 25 44.15 9.06 -44.24
N VAL A 26 45.01 8.34 -45.02
CA VAL A 26 44.98 6.87 -45.05
C VAL A 26 45.30 6.27 -43.67
N GLN A 27 46.22 6.88 -42.92
CA GLN A 27 46.54 6.44 -41.55
C GLN A 27 45.38 6.64 -40.61
N GLU A 28 44.66 7.77 -40.66
CA GLU A 28 43.45 8.03 -39.89
C GLU A 28 42.31 7.06 -40.25
N ILE A 29 42.08 6.80 -41.51
CA ILE A 29 41.12 5.82 -41.99
C ILE A 29 41.46 4.44 -41.46
N SER A 30 42.74 4.04 -41.49
CA SER A 30 43.19 2.75 -40.97
C SER A 30 42.91 2.61 -39.47
N THR A 31 43.11 3.69 -38.69
CA THR A 31 42.79 3.73 -37.27
C THR A 31 41.28 3.61 -37.04
N SER A 32 40.48 4.38 -37.76
CA SER A 32 39.02 4.34 -37.69
C SER A 32 38.45 2.95 -38.04
N ILE A 33 39.01 2.28 -39.05
CA ILE A 33 38.62 0.90 -39.40
C ILE A 33 38.93 -0.06 -38.26
N LYS A 34 40.02 0.12 -37.53
CA LYS A 34 40.40 -0.71 -36.41
C LYS A 34 39.44 -0.53 -35.23
N GLU A 35 39.06 0.72 -34.95
CA GLU A 35 38.08 1.06 -33.93
C GLU A 35 36.67 0.52 -34.30
N GLN A 36 36.25 0.66 -35.54
CA GLN A 36 35.01 0.10 -36.05
C GLN A 36 34.97 -1.43 -35.91
N LYS A 37 36.07 -2.12 -36.20
CA LYS A 37 36.16 -3.57 -36.05
C LYS A 37 35.95 -3.99 -34.58
N GLN A 38 36.57 -3.27 -33.64
CA GLN A 38 36.40 -3.52 -32.23
C GLN A 38 34.94 -3.28 -31.81
N ALA A 39 34.32 -2.19 -32.22
CA ALA A 39 32.93 -1.89 -31.94
C ALA A 39 31.97 -2.96 -32.49
N VAL A 40 32.26 -3.49 -33.70
CA VAL A 40 31.47 -4.61 -34.27
C VAL A 40 31.64 -5.88 -33.45
N GLU A 41 32.80 -6.16 -32.91
CA GLU A 41 33.04 -7.31 -32.02
C GLU A 41 32.25 -7.19 -30.70
N GLU A 42 32.24 -6.00 -30.08
CA GLU A 42 31.44 -5.69 -28.90
C GLU A 42 29.92 -5.81 -29.18
N ILE A 43 29.47 -5.33 -30.34
CA ILE A 43 28.04 -5.50 -30.73
C ILE A 43 27.69 -6.99 -30.89
N ASN A 44 28.54 -7.81 -31.46
CA ASN A 44 28.28 -9.24 -31.60
C ASN A 44 28.15 -9.92 -30.23
N ILE A 45 29.02 -9.60 -29.28
CA ILE A 45 28.93 -10.12 -27.92
C ILE A 45 27.60 -9.70 -27.25
N ALA A 46 27.23 -8.42 -27.39
CA ALA A 46 25.96 -7.92 -26.84
C ALA A 46 24.73 -8.60 -27.49
N MET A 47 24.81 -8.88 -28.82
CA MET A 47 23.73 -9.60 -29.51
C MET A 47 23.59 -11.05 -29.04
N ASP A 48 24.70 -11.75 -28.75
CA ASP A 48 24.66 -13.09 -28.18
C ASP A 48 24.04 -13.09 -26.77
N GLU A 49 24.39 -12.10 -25.94
CA GLU A 49 23.76 -11.92 -24.64
C GLU A 49 22.26 -11.64 -24.73
N ILE A 50 21.83 -10.78 -25.65
CA ILE A 50 20.42 -10.49 -25.90
C ILE A 50 19.68 -11.75 -26.35
N SER A 51 20.30 -12.53 -27.23
CA SER A 51 19.72 -13.81 -27.69
C SER A 51 19.48 -14.78 -26.53
N ASN A 52 20.50 -14.95 -25.68
CA ASN A 52 20.39 -15.84 -24.51
C ASN A 52 19.32 -15.37 -23.52
N ARG A 53 19.27 -14.06 -23.23
CA ARG A 53 18.22 -13.49 -22.37
C ARG A 53 16.82 -13.63 -22.96
N SER A 54 16.68 -13.54 -24.28
CA SER A 54 15.40 -13.73 -24.95
C SER A 54 14.87 -15.15 -24.79
N VAL A 55 15.75 -16.14 -24.83
CA VAL A 55 15.38 -17.55 -24.57
C VAL A 55 14.96 -17.72 -23.10
N GLU A 56 15.69 -17.13 -22.16
CA GLU A 56 15.35 -17.16 -20.73
C GLU A 56 13.98 -16.51 -20.46
N ILE A 57 13.73 -15.34 -21.03
CA ILE A 57 12.42 -14.64 -20.93
C ILE A 57 11.30 -15.52 -21.49
N SER A 58 11.55 -16.24 -22.59
CA SER A 58 10.54 -17.17 -23.16
C SER A 58 10.21 -18.30 -22.20
N HIS A 59 11.21 -18.89 -21.52
CA HIS A 59 10.97 -19.91 -20.49
C HIS A 59 10.21 -19.35 -19.30
N LEU A 60 10.62 -18.20 -18.75
CA LEU A 60 9.93 -17.54 -17.65
C LEU A 60 8.48 -17.17 -18.00
N SER A 61 8.22 -16.79 -19.26
CA SER A 61 6.87 -16.50 -19.74
C SER A 61 5.98 -17.75 -19.77
N ASN A 62 6.53 -18.90 -20.14
CA ASN A 62 5.79 -20.17 -20.10
C ASN A 62 5.50 -20.60 -18.65
N ASP A 63 6.49 -20.50 -17.75
CA ASP A 63 6.29 -20.81 -16.33
C ASP A 63 5.22 -19.92 -15.71
N GLN A 64 5.20 -18.63 -16.12
CA GLN A 64 4.16 -17.69 -15.68
C GLN A 64 2.77 -18.04 -16.19
N LEU A 65 2.65 -18.56 -17.43
CA LEU A 65 1.38 -19.02 -17.96
C LEU A 65 0.86 -20.23 -17.17
N GLU A 66 1.71 -21.21 -16.87
CA GLU A 66 1.34 -22.38 -16.04
C GLU A 66 0.91 -21.94 -14.62
N ALA A 67 1.65 -21.01 -14.00
CA ALA A 67 1.29 -20.45 -12.70
C ALA A 67 -0.06 -19.72 -12.74
N ASN A 68 -0.34 -18.96 -13.80
CA ASN A 68 -1.63 -18.27 -13.97
C ASN A 68 -2.80 -19.25 -14.14
N ASP A 69 -2.59 -20.33 -14.89
CA ASP A 69 -3.60 -21.39 -15.04
C ASP A 69 -3.90 -22.07 -13.70
N PHE A 70 -2.86 -22.37 -12.92
CA PHE A 70 -3.01 -22.92 -11.58
C PHE A 70 -3.78 -21.97 -10.66
N ILE A 71 -3.42 -20.67 -10.64
CA ILE A 71 -4.12 -19.63 -9.86
C ILE A 71 -5.60 -19.56 -10.29
N THR A 72 -5.86 -19.56 -11.60
CA THR A 72 -7.24 -19.48 -12.11
C THR A 72 -8.06 -20.70 -11.69
N HIS A 73 -7.47 -21.90 -11.72
CA HIS A 73 -8.13 -23.11 -11.23
C HIS A 73 -8.42 -23.02 -9.73
N THR A 74 -7.43 -22.62 -8.93
CA THR A 74 -7.56 -22.48 -7.47
C THR A 74 -8.61 -21.43 -7.09
N LEU A 75 -8.71 -20.33 -7.84
CA LEU A 75 -9.75 -19.32 -7.65
C LEU A 75 -11.15 -19.87 -7.93
N LYS A 76 -11.31 -20.68 -8.98
CA LYS A 76 -12.60 -21.33 -9.27
C LYS A 76 -13.02 -22.28 -8.15
N GLU A 77 -12.08 -23.08 -7.64
CA GLU A 77 -12.35 -23.98 -6.51
C GLU A 77 -12.71 -23.18 -5.25
N THR A 78 -11.94 -22.14 -4.93
CA THR A 78 -12.18 -21.26 -3.77
C THR A 78 -13.56 -20.60 -3.86
N THR A 79 -13.95 -20.14 -5.06
CA THR A 79 -15.28 -19.56 -5.28
C THR A 79 -16.39 -20.61 -5.08
N ALA A 80 -16.18 -21.83 -5.54
CA ALA A 80 -17.13 -22.91 -5.33
C ALA A 80 -17.26 -23.31 -3.84
N TYR A 81 -16.14 -23.35 -3.11
CA TYR A 81 -16.15 -23.57 -1.66
C TYR A 81 -16.83 -22.44 -0.90
N SER A 82 -16.60 -21.17 -1.31
CA SER A 82 -17.26 -20.01 -0.74
C SER A 82 -18.79 -20.08 -0.93
N GLY A 83 -19.25 -20.51 -2.13
CA GLY A 83 -20.67 -20.75 -2.38
C GLY A 83 -21.26 -21.83 -1.46
N LYS A 84 -20.58 -22.97 -1.33
CA LYS A 84 -20.99 -24.04 -0.41
C LYS A 84 -21.02 -23.60 1.05
N LEU A 85 -20.03 -22.77 1.47
CA LEU A 85 -20.00 -22.24 2.82
C LEU A 85 -21.17 -21.29 3.09
N SER A 86 -21.57 -20.49 2.09
CA SER A 86 -22.77 -19.65 2.17
C SER A 86 -24.03 -20.49 2.31
N GLU A 87 -24.19 -21.57 1.51
CA GLU A 87 -25.33 -22.49 1.63
C GLU A 87 -25.39 -23.17 3.00
N ILE A 88 -24.25 -23.62 3.53
CA ILE A 88 -24.16 -24.22 4.87
C ILE A 88 -24.51 -23.19 5.96
N SER A 89 -24.04 -21.95 5.80
CA SER A 89 -24.36 -20.85 6.72
C SER A 89 -25.86 -20.55 6.74
N ASP A 90 -26.49 -20.51 5.57
CA ASP A 90 -27.95 -20.30 5.47
C ASP A 90 -28.73 -21.49 6.03
N ALA A 91 -28.29 -22.73 5.77
CA ALA A 91 -28.88 -23.91 6.35
C ALA A 91 -28.74 -23.93 7.88
N LEU A 92 -27.57 -23.56 8.41
CA LEU A 92 -27.34 -23.45 9.86
C LEU A 92 -28.21 -22.37 10.49
N LYS A 93 -28.34 -21.21 9.81
CA LYS A 93 -29.23 -20.12 10.23
C LYS A 93 -30.68 -20.59 10.28
N ASN A 94 -31.13 -21.36 9.29
CA ASN A 94 -32.48 -21.93 9.28
C ASN A 94 -32.68 -22.98 10.40
N VAL A 95 -31.67 -23.81 10.67
CA VAL A 95 -31.70 -24.77 11.80
C VAL A 95 -31.77 -24.02 13.13
N VAL A 96 -30.98 -22.96 13.32
CA VAL A 96 -31.00 -22.12 14.52
C VAL A 96 -32.33 -21.39 14.71
N VAL A 97 -32.92 -20.90 13.60
CA VAL A 97 -34.26 -20.26 13.63
C VAL A 97 -35.36 -21.26 13.89
N ASN A 98 -35.25 -22.51 13.37
CA ASN A 98 -36.23 -23.58 13.61
C ASN A 98 -36.03 -24.30 14.95
N PHE A 99 -34.82 -24.29 15.53
CA PHE A 99 -34.66 -24.55 16.94
C PHE A 99 -35.33 -23.38 17.67
N LYS A 100 -36.58 -23.56 18.11
CA LYS A 100 -37.22 -22.69 19.07
C LYS A 100 -36.34 -22.68 20.31
N LEU A 101 -35.34 -21.85 20.35
CA LEU A 101 -34.77 -21.32 21.56
C LEU A 101 -35.96 -20.69 22.26
N SER A 102 -36.40 -21.28 23.37
CA SER A 102 -37.52 -20.81 24.18
C SER A 102 -37.46 -19.28 24.26
N GLU A 103 -38.59 -18.64 24.18
CA GLU A 103 -38.84 -17.20 24.03
C GLU A 103 -38.11 -16.23 24.98
N ASN A 104 -37.06 -16.66 25.67
CA ASN A 104 -36.34 -15.90 26.69
C ASN A 104 -34.81 -15.85 26.53
N VAL A 105 -34.23 -16.28 25.43
CA VAL A 105 -32.85 -15.95 25.16
C VAL A 105 -32.84 -14.70 24.30
N GLN A 106 -32.99 -13.55 24.91
CA GLN A 106 -32.44 -12.33 24.37
C GLN A 106 -30.94 -12.63 24.16
N ILE A 107 -30.50 -12.71 22.88
CA ILE A 107 -29.09 -12.63 22.53
C ILE A 107 -28.70 -11.25 23.05
N LYS A 108 -28.14 -11.21 24.26
CA LYS A 108 -27.59 -9.99 24.82
C LYS A 108 -26.51 -9.56 23.82
N ARG A 109 -26.77 -8.48 23.10
CA ARG A 109 -25.72 -7.80 22.33
C ARG A 109 -24.56 -7.59 23.29
N LYS A 110 -23.53 -8.39 23.17
CA LYS A 110 -22.34 -8.24 24.00
C LYS A 110 -21.52 -7.18 23.33
N ASN A 111 -21.53 -5.97 23.87
CA ASN A 111 -20.65 -4.94 23.42
C ASN A 111 -19.20 -5.44 23.48
N ALA A 112 -18.44 -5.20 22.43
CA ALA A 112 -17.01 -5.49 22.38
C ALA A 112 -16.24 -4.58 23.35
N VAL A 113 -16.75 -3.36 23.53
CA VAL A 113 -16.17 -2.36 24.42
C VAL A 113 -17.31 -1.52 25.06
N GLU A 114 -17.16 -1.15 26.31
CA GLU A 114 -18.11 -0.28 27.02
C GLU A 114 -17.38 0.94 27.56
N TRP A 115 -18.04 2.09 27.47
CA TRP A 115 -17.51 3.32 28.05
C TRP A 115 -17.46 3.22 29.57
N SER A 116 -16.38 3.68 30.16
CA SER A 116 -16.20 3.89 31.60
C SER A 116 -15.62 5.27 31.82
N ASP A 117 -15.92 5.87 32.96
CA ASP A 117 -15.34 7.17 33.34
C ASP A 117 -13.81 7.12 33.50
N ASP A 118 -13.24 5.92 33.60
CA ASP A 118 -11.79 5.70 33.56
C ASP A 118 -11.16 6.09 32.20
N PHE A 119 -11.96 6.16 31.13
CA PHE A 119 -11.56 6.59 29.80
C PHE A 119 -11.72 8.11 29.59
N SER A 120 -12.25 8.83 30.57
CA SER A 120 -12.46 10.27 30.43
C SER A 120 -11.13 11.01 30.38
N VAL A 121 -10.94 11.80 29.33
CA VAL A 121 -9.84 12.76 29.17
C VAL A 121 -10.19 14.11 29.81
N ARG A 122 -11.34 14.21 30.49
CA ARG A 122 -11.86 15.42 31.15
C ARG A 122 -11.96 16.64 30.22
N VAL A 123 -12.21 16.37 28.96
CA VAL A 123 -12.60 17.32 27.94
C VAL A 123 -13.88 16.77 27.34
N SER A 124 -15.01 17.39 27.75
CA SER A 124 -16.36 16.88 27.48
C SER A 124 -16.60 16.55 26.01
N LEU A 125 -16.13 17.42 25.13
CA LEU A 125 -16.26 17.23 23.67
C LEU A 125 -15.48 16.00 23.19
N MET A 126 -14.26 15.78 23.66
CA MET A 126 -13.46 14.61 23.29
C MET A 126 -14.06 13.33 23.88
N ASP A 127 -14.52 13.38 25.12
CA ASP A 127 -15.20 12.24 25.75
C ASP A 127 -16.45 11.82 24.97
N ASP A 128 -17.22 12.77 24.46
CA ASP A 128 -18.39 12.48 23.64
C ASP A 128 -18.01 11.88 22.28
N GLU A 129 -16.95 12.37 21.67
CA GLU A 129 -16.41 11.79 20.43
C GLU A 129 -15.83 10.39 20.64
N HIS A 130 -15.13 10.13 21.74
CA HIS A 130 -14.68 8.80 22.11
C HIS A 130 -15.85 7.84 22.26
N LYS A 131 -16.96 8.23 22.91
CA LYS A 131 -18.17 7.39 23.03
C LYS A 131 -18.74 7.02 21.66
N VAL A 132 -18.67 7.92 20.67
CA VAL A 132 -19.10 7.58 19.31
C VAL A 132 -18.18 6.52 18.70
N LEU A 133 -16.84 6.61 18.88
CA LEU A 133 -15.91 5.58 18.42
C LEU A 133 -16.21 4.22 19.09
N PHE A 134 -16.48 4.18 20.38
CA PHE A 134 -16.91 2.97 21.11
C PHE A 134 -18.17 2.36 20.47
N ASN A 135 -19.17 3.19 20.17
CA ASN A 135 -20.41 2.73 19.53
C ASN A 135 -20.15 2.18 18.11
N LEU A 136 -19.32 2.81 17.30
CA LEU A 136 -18.99 2.34 15.96
C LEU A 136 -18.25 1.00 15.98
N ILE A 137 -17.36 0.77 16.95
CA ILE A 137 -16.71 -0.53 17.17
C ILE A 137 -17.74 -1.58 17.54
N ASN A 138 -18.68 -1.24 18.41
CA ASN A 138 -19.77 -2.14 18.82
C ASN A 138 -20.72 -2.45 17.64
N ASP A 139 -21.01 -1.48 16.79
CA ASP A 139 -21.82 -1.67 15.60
C ASP A 139 -21.14 -2.60 14.61
N LEU A 140 -19.83 -2.44 14.40
CA LEU A 140 -19.03 -3.34 13.58
C LEU A 140 -19.03 -4.76 14.13
N ASN A 141 -18.80 -4.91 15.44
CA ASN A 141 -18.85 -6.20 16.13
C ASN A 141 -20.22 -6.87 15.99
N ASN A 142 -21.29 -6.11 16.19
CA ASN A 142 -22.66 -6.62 16.07
C ASN A 142 -22.99 -7.04 14.62
N ALA A 143 -22.59 -6.25 13.62
CA ALA A 143 -22.76 -6.60 12.21
C ALA A 143 -22.06 -7.93 11.87
N MET A 144 -20.86 -8.15 12.42
CA MET A 144 -20.10 -9.39 12.23
C MET A 144 -20.76 -10.58 12.96
N ILE A 145 -21.13 -10.42 14.24
CA ILE A 145 -21.75 -11.50 15.02
C ILE A 145 -23.11 -11.90 14.46
N ASN A 146 -23.88 -10.93 13.95
CA ASN A 146 -25.17 -11.19 13.32
C ASN A 146 -25.06 -11.78 11.90
N GLY A 147 -23.84 -11.96 11.38
CA GLY A 147 -23.60 -12.46 10.02
C GLY A 147 -24.18 -11.55 8.94
N GLU A 148 -24.11 -10.23 9.14
CA GLU A 148 -24.55 -9.28 8.12
C GLU A 148 -23.73 -9.41 6.84
N SER A 149 -24.24 -8.90 5.73
CA SER A 149 -23.55 -9.00 4.45
C SER A 149 -22.19 -8.27 4.45
N ALA A 150 -21.24 -8.75 3.66
CA ALA A 150 -19.92 -8.11 3.52
C ALA A 150 -20.04 -6.62 3.14
N SER A 151 -21.03 -6.26 2.32
CA SER A 151 -21.32 -4.88 1.96
C SER A 151 -21.72 -4.04 3.17
N ARG A 152 -22.56 -4.57 4.07
CA ARG A 152 -22.98 -3.86 5.29
C ARG A 152 -21.82 -3.69 6.26
N ILE A 153 -21.05 -4.74 6.47
CA ILE A 153 -19.84 -4.70 7.33
C ILE A 153 -18.85 -3.66 6.78
N SER A 154 -18.64 -3.64 5.44
CA SER A 154 -17.80 -2.64 4.78
C SER A 154 -18.29 -1.21 5.02
N GLN A 155 -19.60 -0.96 4.94
CA GLN A 155 -20.16 0.36 5.21
C GLN A 155 -19.89 0.81 6.65
N VAL A 156 -20.06 -0.07 7.63
CA VAL A 156 -19.79 0.26 9.05
C VAL A 156 -18.29 0.54 9.25
N LEU A 157 -17.42 -0.26 8.63
CA LEU A 157 -15.98 -0.03 8.70
C LEU A 157 -15.57 1.32 8.07
N VAL A 158 -16.17 1.68 6.93
CA VAL A 158 -15.92 2.99 6.29
C VAL A 158 -16.37 4.11 7.22
N SER A 159 -17.56 4.01 7.83
CA SER A 159 -18.04 5.02 8.78
C SER A 159 -17.12 5.15 9.99
N LEU A 160 -16.57 4.05 10.49
CA LEU A 160 -15.60 4.07 11.58
C LEU A 160 -14.31 4.79 11.16
N ILE A 161 -13.78 4.52 9.97
CA ILE A 161 -12.57 5.18 9.44
C ILE A 161 -12.80 6.69 9.30
N GLU A 162 -13.90 7.09 8.65
CA GLU A 162 -14.23 8.51 8.41
C GLU A 162 -14.40 9.27 9.73
N TYR A 163 -15.10 8.67 10.71
CA TYR A 163 -15.27 9.30 12.01
C TYR A 163 -13.95 9.37 12.80
N THR A 164 -13.10 8.37 12.69
CA THR A 164 -11.78 8.37 13.32
C THR A 164 -10.89 9.48 12.75
N GLU A 165 -10.86 9.66 11.42
CA GLU A 165 -10.12 10.74 10.77
C GLU A 165 -10.66 12.13 11.19
N TYR A 166 -11.98 12.28 11.31
CA TYR A 166 -12.62 13.49 11.83
C TYR A 166 -12.19 13.79 13.27
N HIS A 167 -12.33 12.79 14.16
CA HIS A 167 -11.99 12.92 15.58
C HIS A 167 -10.51 13.30 15.77
N PHE A 168 -9.59 12.56 15.15
CA PHE A 168 -8.16 12.83 15.27
C PHE A 168 -7.80 14.24 14.81
N LYS A 169 -8.36 14.66 13.68
CA LYS A 169 -8.15 16.02 13.23
C LYS A 169 -8.67 17.06 14.22
N HIS A 170 -9.86 16.82 14.78
CA HIS A 170 -10.46 17.76 15.74
C HIS A 170 -9.64 17.86 17.04
N GLU A 171 -9.19 16.72 17.55
CA GLU A 171 -8.31 16.66 18.72
C GLU A 171 -6.96 17.35 18.46
N GLU A 172 -6.31 17.04 17.33
CA GLU A 172 -5.05 17.67 16.94
C GLU A 172 -5.19 19.18 16.77
N ASP A 173 -6.26 19.66 16.15
CA ASP A 173 -6.52 21.09 15.98
C ASP A 173 -6.74 21.78 17.34
N MET A 174 -7.45 21.14 18.25
CA MET A 174 -7.62 21.59 19.62
C MET A 174 -6.27 21.69 20.34
N LEU A 175 -5.47 20.63 20.30
CA LEU A 175 -4.16 20.55 20.97
C LEU A 175 -3.15 21.56 20.40
N LYS A 176 -3.14 21.76 19.07
CA LYS A 176 -2.33 22.80 18.40
C LYS A 176 -2.73 24.19 18.85
N LYS A 177 -4.02 24.46 18.95
CA LYS A 177 -4.55 25.77 19.36
C LYS A 177 -4.10 26.18 20.77
N ILE A 178 -3.99 25.20 21.67
CA ILE A 178 -3.52 25.46 23.05
C ILE A 178 -2.01 25.30 23.21
N GLY A 179 -1.28 24.94 22.16
CA GLY A 179 0.17 24.78 22.19
C GLY A 179 0.65 23.56 22.98
N TYR A 180 -0.06 22.42 22.89
CA TYR A 180 0.32 21.20 23.59
C TYR A 180 1.71 20.69 23.16
N PRO A 181 2.68 20.53 24.08
CA PRO A 181 4.08 20.27 23.69
C PRO A 181 4.29 18.93 22.99
N SER A 182 3.48 17.90 23.32
CA SER A 182 3.63 16.54 22.78
C SER A 182 2.70 16.24 21.61
N ILE A 183 2.21 17.26 20.90
CA ILE A 183 1.32 17.11 19.73
C ILE A 183 1.89 16.18 18.64
N GLY A 184 3.21 16.21 18.42
CA GLY A 184 3.86 15.35 17.43
C GLY A 184 3.80 13.84 17.77
N GLU A 185 3.72 13.49 19.05
CA GLU A 185 3.49 12.12 19.50
C GLU A 185 2.06 11.67 19.15
N GLN A 186 1.07 12.53 19.43
CA GLN A 186 -0.33 12.33 19.11
C GLN A 186 -0.53 12.08 17.61
N GLU A 187 -0.08 13.01 16.76
CA GLU A 187 -0.18 12.89 15.31
C GLU A 187 0.48 11.61 14.75
N LYS A 188 1.55 11.15 15.39
CA LYS A 188 2.21 9.90 14.98
C LYS A 188 1.33 8.69 15.24
N TYR A 189 0.74 8.57 16.44
CA TYR A 189 -0.15 7.45 16.77
C TYR A 189 -1.41 7.45 15.90
N HIS A 190 -2.01 8.61 15.67
CA HIS A 190 -3.17 8.77 14.80
C HIS A 190 -2.89 8.30 13.37
N ARG A 191 -1.78 8.75 12.76
CA ARG A 191 -1.37 8.30 11.42
C ARG A 191 -1.21 6.78 11.36
N MET A 192 -0.51 6.19 12.34
CA MET A 192 -0.29 4.74 12.37
C MET A 192 -1.62 3.96 12.41
N PHE A 193 -2.61 4.46 13.16
CA PHE A 193 -3.92 3.83 13.21
C PHE A 193 -4.68 3.96 11.89
N VAL A 194 -4.76 5.17 11.33
CA VAL A 194 -5.45 5.43 10.06
C VAL A 194 -4.84 4.58 8.93
N ASP A 195 -3.52 4.48 8.87
CA ASP A 195 -2.83 3.66 7.88
C ASP A 195 -3.21 2.18 8.03
N LYS A 196 -3.28 1.66 9.26
CA LYS A 196 -3.71 0.29 9.52
C LYS A 196 -5.17 0.04 9.18
N MET A 197 -6.04 1.02 9.42
CA MET A 197 -7.45 0.93 9.03
C MET A 197 -7.63 0.91 7.50
N LYS A 198 -6.85 1.69 6.77
CA LYS A 198 -6.83 1.68 5.31
C LYS A 198 -6.31 0.36 4.75
N GLU A 199 -5.33 -0.25 5.42
CA GLU A 199 -4.85 -1.59 5.10
C GLU A 199 -5.99 -2.63 5.25
N PHE A 200 -6.69 -2.66 6.38
CA PHE A 200 -7.82 -3.55 6.61
C PHE A 200 -8.94 -3.36 5.58
N LYS A 201 -9.27 -2.12 5.24
CA LYS A 201 -10.26 -1.84 4.19
C LYS A 201 -9.84 -2.45 2.86
N ARG A 202 -8.58 -2.27 2.44
CA ARG A 202 -8.05 -2.81 1.19
C ARG A 202 -8.08 -4.35 1.19
N GLU A 203 -7.61 -4.98 2.26
CA GLU A 203 -7.61 -6.44 2.41
C GLU A 203 -9.04 -7.02 2.32
N MET A 204 -10.02 -6.29 2.84
CA MET A 204 -11.42 -6.67 2.75
C MET A 204 -11.97 -6.51 1.32
N GLU A 205 -11.60 -5.45 0.62
CA GLU A 205 -12.02 -5.20 -0.77
C GLU A 205 -11.40 -6.22 -1.74
N THR A 206 -10.20 -6.71 -1.46
CA THR A 206 -9.51 -7.77 -2.26
C THR A 206 -9.96 -9.18 -1.90
N GLY A 207 -10.72 -9.34 -0.81
CA GLY A 207 -11.15 -10.66 -0.32
C GLY A 207 -10.02 -11.47 0.34
N GLU A 208 -8.88 -10.85 0.61
CA GLU A 208 -7.71 -11.50 1.22
C GLU A 208 -7.92 -11.79 2.70
N VAL A 209 -8.79 -11.03 3.37
CA VAL A 209 -9.12 -11.25 4.78
C VAL A 209 -10.64 -11.28 4.97
N LEU A 210 -11.14 -12.41 5.43
CA LEU A 210 -12.43 -12.46 6.12
C LEU A 210 -12.26 -11.60 7.39
N LEU A 211 -13.08 -10.56 7.53
CA LEU A 211 -13.15 -9.76 8.75
C LEU A 211 -13.23 -10.71 9.96
N SER A 212 -12.13 -10.83 10.65
CA SER A 212 -11.98 -11.76 11.75
C SER A 212 -12.18 -11.02 13.09
N VAL A 213 -12.49 -11.78 14.12
CA VAL A 213 -12.47 -11.31 15.53
C VAL A 213 -11.20 -10.50 15.85
N LYS A 214 -10.09 -10.79 15.17
CA LYS A 214 -8.81 -10.07 15.32
C LYS A 214 -8.91 -8.57 15.02
N ILE A 215 -9.78 -8.14 14.08
CA ILE A 215 -9.95 -6.71 13.78
C ILE A 215 -10.66 -6.01 14.93
N ILE A 216 -11.70 -6.62 15.47
CA ILE A 216 -12.43 -6.06 16.63
C ILE A 216 -11.52 -5.96 17.86
N ASP A 217 -10.73 -7.00 18.14
CA ASP A 217 -9.77 -6.98 19.24
C ASP A 217 -8.72 -5.89 19.03
N PHE A 218 -8.17 -5.77 17.81
CA PHE A 218 -7.23 -4.69 17.47
C PHE A 218 -7.84 -3.31 17.68
N LEU A 219 -9.05 -3.06 17.17
CA LEU A 219 -9.73 -1.76 17.28
C LEU A 219 -9.97 -1.38 18.73
N LYS A 220 -10.52 -2.32 19.50
CA LYS A 220 -10.80 -2.14 20.93
C LYS A 220 -9.52 -1.87 21.72
N ASP A 221 -8.52 -2.73 21.56
CA ASP A 221 -7.29 -2.65 22.35
C ASP A 221 -6.50 -1.39 22.01
N TRP A 222 -6.47 -1.01 20.71
CA TRP A 222 -5.83 0.21 20.30
C TRP A 222 -6.54 1.46 20.85
N LEU A 223 -7.86 1.56 20.68
CA LEU A 223 -8.63 2.72 21.14
C LEU A 223 -8.52 2.91 22.66
N VAL A 224 -8.73 1.83 23.43
CA VAL A 224 -8.62 1.89 24.90
C VAL A 224 -7.20 2.27 25.32
N SER A 225 -6.18 1.63 24.71
CA SER A 225 -4.77 1.93 25.02
C SER A 225 -4.41 3.36 24.64
N HIS A 226 -4.90 3.88 23.51
CA HIS A 226 -4.65 5.24 23.07
C HIS A 226 -5.24 6.26 24.04
N ILE A 227 -6.52 6.14 24.36
CA ILE A 227 -7.18 7.05 25.30
C ILE A 227 -6.46 7.04 26.66
N VAL A 228 -6.22 5.86 27.22
CA VAL A 228 -5.65 5.72 28.57
C VAL A 228 -4.20 6.16 28.65
N ASN A 229 -3.38 5.86 27.64
CA ASN A 229 -1.93 6.08 27.72
C ASN A 229 -1.44 7.33 26.98
N ILE A 230 -2.24 7.86 26.04
CA ILE A 230 -1.84 8.99 25.21
C ILE A 230 -2.73 10.21 25.49
N ASP A 231 -4.06 10.09 25.31
CA ASP A 231 -4.99 11.22 25.42
C ASP A 231 -5.11 11.74 26.84
N THR A 232 -5.12 10.86 27.84
CA THR A 232 -5.14 11.30 29.24
C THR A 232 -3.96 12.20 29.61
N LYS A 233 -2.82 12.13 28.87
CA LYS A 233 -1.66 12.98 29.14
C LYS A 233 -1.95 14.46 28.89
N TYR A 234 -2.79 14.81 27.94
CA TYR A 234 -3.12 16.21 27.66
C TYR A 234 -4.23 16.76 28.57
N SER A 235 -4.99 15.88 29.26
CA SER A 235 -6.15 16.25 30.07
C SER A 235 -5.87 17.43 31.01
N GLY A 236 -4.82 17.32 31.84
CA GLY A 236 -4.44 18.38 32.76
C GLY A 236 -4.02 19.66 32.04
N PHE A 237 -3.28 19.54 30.94
CA PHE A 237 -2.84 20.68 30.14
C PHE A 237 -4.05 21.39 29.49
N ALA A 238 -4.97 20.67 28.88
CA ALA A 238 -6.18 21.21 28.27
C ALA A 238 -7.03 21.98 29.31
N ASN A 239 -7.24 21.37 30.47
CA ASN A 239 -8.02 21.99 31.55
C ASN A 239 -7.41 23.30 32.07
N THR A 240 -6.08 23.40 32.16
CA THR A 240 -5.40 24.67 32.56
C THR A 240 -5.54 25.76 31.50
N HIS A 241 -5.83 25.39 30.24
CA HIS A 241 -6.10 26.32 29.15
C HIS A 241 -7.59 26.57 28.90
N GLY A 242 -8.44 26.18 29.87
CA GLY A 242 -9.88 26.49 29.85
C GLY A 242 -10.75 25.54 29.01
N ILE A 243 -10.18 24.43 28.53
CA ILE A 243 -10.90 23.39 27.79
C ILE A 243 -11.31 22.28 28.79
N LYS A 244 -12.64 22.08 28.93
CA LYS A 244 -13.23 21.13 29.90
C LYS A 244 -14.26 20.22 29.22
#